data_8b5e7adc55ebbbfb96899ce2c87bbfb8
#
_entry.id   8b5e7adc55ebbbfb96899ce2c87bbfb8
#
_cell.length_a   1.000
_cell.length_b   1.000
_cell.length_c   1.000
_cell.angle_alpha   90.00
_cell.angle_beta   90.00
_cell.angle_gamma   90.00
#
_symmetry.space_group_name_H-M   'P 1'
#
loop_
_entity.id
_entity.type
_entity.pdbx_description
1 polymer ?
#
loop_
_entity_poly.entity_id
_entity_poly.type
_entity_poly.pdbx_seq_one_letter_code
_entity_poly.pdbx_strand_id
1 'polypeptide(L)'
;VITRVHRRGSRVGGLLRYLWGPGKAEEHANPHLVAAWDGAGSLADLEPNVTARGKRDIRALTALLEQPVRAGYRPPNKFVWHASMRLAPEDRHRTISDSTWAGMAVQMLTEVGVATTAADPGLRWIAMRHADDHVHIVATLVREDGRTNWMRNDYPRCVKATYHVARRYNLHRRIPPADRTAHRRPHPVEVSKARRTGRAQTPRDELRRRVRRAVAAAGSEEEFFTLLREAGVLVRLRRSSTNAQQITGYAVALPGARTAGGQPVYFGGGRLAPDMTLPKLRLRWGTPPPQPAAPSVGRSERVEAMRQAAKVATAAADDIRRAARTEPGRVQATAVAAADLLTSLAYAMEGDRRGPLHRAPEVFDRAARDLYGRVRRPTGRGQEMRAMSRLVALMGRISGDDDAMAALALVTDLARLADTVEQLRTAQQRLHQAEAARAAADALRLVAGGRQPAVTLPLTAVPASEPTVGGGRRAGRGR
;
A
#
# COMPACT_ATOMS: atom_id res chain seq x y z
N VAL A 1 2.40 -17.50 -3.65
CA VAL A 1 3.07 -17.59 -2.34
C VAL A 1 2.88 -16.31 -1.54
N ILE A 2 2.80 -16.42 -0.21
CA ILE A 2 2.63 -15.31 0.73
C ILE A 2 3.69 -15.45 1.82
N THR A 3 4.55 -14.43 1.98
CA THR A 3 5.52 -14.40 3.08
C THR A 3 5.06 -13.44 4.17
N ARG A 4 5.21 -13.87 5.41
CA ARG A 4 4.97 -13.08 6.61
C ARG A 4 6.25 -13.02 7.43
N VAL A 5 6.73 -11.81 7.73
CA VAL A 5 7.79 -11.58 8.71
C VAL A 5 7.15 -11.39 10.08
N HIS A 6 7.58 -12.17 11.05
CA HIS A 6 7.08 -12.13 12.42
C HIS A 6 7.87 -11.13 13.27
N ARG A 7 7.38 -10.85 14.48
CA ARG A 7 8.13 -10.04 15.46
C ARG A 7 9.40 -10.77 15.84
N ARG A 8 10.52 -10.05 15.92
CA ARG A 8 11.80 -10.60 16.37
C ARG A 8 11.69 -11.14 17.79
N GLY A 9 12.30 -12.30 18.01
CA GLY A 9 12.38 -12.98 19.30
C GLY A 9 13.75 -12.84 19.94
N SER A 10 13.85 -13.27 21.21
CA SER A 10 15.09 -13.31 21.99
C SER A 10 15.50 -14.73 22.38
N ARG A 11 14.75 -15.76 22.00
CA ARG A 11 15.00 -17.16 22.36
C ARG A 11 14.70 -18.10 21.20
N VAL A 12 15.74 -18.69 20.61
CA VAL A 12 15.61 -19.68 19.54
C VAL A 12 14.85 -20.90 20.03
N GLY A 13 15.26 -21.49 21.13
CA GLY A 13 14.67 -22.71 21.67
C GLY A 13 13.17 -22.60 22.00
N GLY A 14 12.68 -21.41 22.37
CA GLY A 14 11.26 -21.17 22.56
C GLY A 14 10.46 -21.26 21.26
N LEU A 15 11.02 -20.72 20.18
CA LEU A 15 10.41 -20.78 18.85
C LEU A 15 10.47 -22.20 18.28
N LEU A 16 11.62 -22.89 18.37
CA LEU A 16 11.77 -24.27 17.90
C LEU A 16 10.80 -25.21 18.63
N ARG A 17 10.66 -25.07 19.94
CA ARG A 17 9.70 -25.88 20.72
C ARG A 17 8.26 -25.68 20.27
N TYR A 18 7.89 -24.48 19.87
CA TYR A 18 6.58 -24.23 19.27
C TYR A 18 6.45 -24.89 17.90
N LEU A 19 7.45 -24.76 17.03
CA LEU A 19 7.40 -25.24 15.64
C LEU A 19 7.41 -26.77 15.53
N TRP A 20 8.12 -27.48 16.44
CA TRP A 20 8.10 -28.94 16.52
C TRP A 20 7.01 -29.50 17.45
N GLY A 21 6.29 -28.62 18.15
CA GLY A 21 5.15 -29.02 18.97
C GLY A 21 3.86 -29.15 18.16
N PRO A 22 2.76 -29.58 18.80
CA PRO A 22 1.48 -29.81 18.11
C PRO A 22 0.81 -28.51 17.59
N GLY A 23 1.33 -27.35 17.94
CA GLY A 23 0.67 -26.08 17.67
C GLY A 23 -0.38 -25.74 18.72
N LYS A 24 -1.17 -24.67 18.48
CA LYS A 24 -2.22 -24.24 19.42
C LYS A 24 -3.54 -24.99 19.23
N ALA A 25 -3.76 -25.54 18.05
CA ALA A 25 -4.96 -26.26 17.65
C ALA A 25 -4.60 -27.57 16.92
N GLU A 26 -3.46 -28.17 17.29
CA GLU A 26 -2.94 -29.41 16.70
C GLU A 26 -2.76 -29.33 15.16
N GLU A 27 -2.50 -28.13 14.67
CA GLU A 27 -2.38 -27.84 13.24
C GLU A 27 -1.01 -28.25 12.63
N HIS A 28 -0.05 -28.71 13.45
CA HIS A 28 1.28 -29.10 12.97
C HIS A 28 1.32 -30.60 12.63
N ALA A 29 1.43 -30.90 11.34
CA ALA A 29 1.57 -32.25 10.84
C ALA A 29 3.00 -32.48 10.34
N ASN A 30 3.63 -33.56 10.79
CA ASN A 30 4.97 -34.00 10.36
C ASN A 30 6.04 -32.89 10.32
N PRO A 31 6.35 -32.22 11.46
CA PRO A 31 7.37 -31.16 11.47
C PRO A 31 8.78 -31.73 11.21
N HIS A 32 9.46 -31.24 10.16
CA HIS A 32 10.79 -31.64 9.73
C HIS A 32 11.53 -30.51 9.00
N LEU A 33 12.86 -30.61 8.93
CA LEU A 33 13.70 -29.66 8.19
C LEU A 33 13.66 -29.93 6.69
N VAL A 34 13.60 -28.86 5.91
CA VAL A 34 13.68 -28.91 4.43
C VAL A 34 14.94 -28.25 3.89
N ALA A 35 15.55 -27.31 4.62
CA ALA A 35 16.81 -26.66 4.28
C ALA A 35 17.47 -26.05 5.53
N ALA A 36 18.79 -25.86 5.45
CA ALA A 36 19.59 -25.18 6.47
C ALA A 36 20.68 -24.30 5.80
N TRP A 37 21.44 -23.55 6.61
CA TRP A 37 22.56 -22.74 6.14
C TRP A 37 23.68 -23.64 5.57
N ASP A 38 24.49 -23.08 4.68
CA ASP A 38 25.67 -23.74 4.14
C ASP A 38 26.69 -24.03 5.28
N GLY A 39 27.29 -25.20 5.28
CA GLY A 39 28.16 -25.66 6.36
C GLY A 39 27.43 -26.29 7.57
N ALA A 40 26.11 -26.45 7.51
CA ALA A 40 25.35 -27.09 8.58
C ALA A 40 25.52 -28.61 8.69
N GLY A 41 26.13 -29.25 7.68
CA GLY A 41 26.13 -30.71 7.55
C GLY A 41 24.85 -31.26 6.92
N SER A 42 24.51 -32.52 7.19
CA SER A 42 23.27 -33.10 6.69
C SER A 42 22.05 -32.60 7.46
N LEU A 43 20.90 -32.51 6.78
CA LEU A 43 19.62 -32.15 7.44
C LEU A 43 19.25 -33.20 8.51
N ALA A 44 19.61 -34.47 8.29
CA ALA A 44 19.37 -35.56 9.24
C ALA A 44 20.11 -35.35 10.57
N ASP A 45 21.34 -34.81 10.53
CA ASP A 45 22.12 -34.52 11.71
C ASP A 45 21.59 -33.32 12.51
N LEU A 46 20.89 -32.42 11.82
CA LEU A 46 20.26 -31.25 12.44
C LEU A 46 18.85 -31.55 12.97
N GLU A 47 18.20 -32.60 12.48
CA GLU A 47 16.84 -32.94 12.87
C GLU A 47 16.77 -33.31 14.35
N PRO A 48 15.95 -32.64 15.17
CA PRO A 48 15.87 -32.95 16.61
C PRO A 48 15.40 -34.37 16.87
N ASN A 49 16.16 -35.13 17.66
CA ASN A 49 15.82 -36.50 18.04
C ASN A 49 14.53 -36.53 18.88
N VAL A 50 13.79 -37.63 18.77
CA VAL A 50 12.61 -37.87 19.60
C VAL A 50 13.07 -38.47 20.92
N THR A 51 12.76 -37.83 22.04
CA THR A 51 13.03 -38.34 23.38
C THR A 51 12.12 -39.53 23.73
N ALA A 52 12.48 -40.30 24.77
CA ALA A 52 11.64 -41.39 25.29
C ALA A 52 10.20 -40.93 25.67
N ARG A 53 9.99 -39.65 25.90
CA ARG A 53 8.67 -39.04 26.21
C ARG A 53 7.94 -38.53 24.97
N GLY A 54 8.37 -38.88 23.74
CA GLY A 54 7.77 -38.47 22.49
C GLY A 54 7.98 -36.97 22.11
N LYS A 55 8.85 -36.24 22.85
CA LYS A 55 9.14 -34.84 22.57
C LYS A 55 10.42 -34.70 21.77
N ARG A 56 10.52 -33.69 20.90
CA ARG A 56 11.73 -33.39 20.16
C ARG A 56 12.78 -32.70 21.06
N ASP A 57 14.03 -33.20 21.04
CA ASP A 57 15.15 -32.58 21.74
C ASP A 57 15.79 -31.49 20.87
N ILE A 58 15.37 -30.28 21.09
CA ILE A 58 15.80 -29.09 20.30
C ILE A 58 17.10 -28.46 20.84
N ARG A 59 17.75 -29.02 21.89
CA ARG A 59 18.88 -28.38 22.59
C ARG A 59 20.10 -28.20 21.69
N ALA A 60 20.49 -29.25 20.95
CA ALA A 60 21.64 -29.21 20.05
C ALA A 60 21.44 -28.20 18.94
N LEU A 61 20.30 -28.23 18.22
CA LEU A 61 19.99 -27.30 17.17
C LEU A 61 19.88 -25.84 17.68
N THR A 62 19.32 -25.65 18.87
CA THR A 62 19.29 -24.32 19.52
C THR A 62 20.70 -23.80 19.76
N ALA A 63 21.59 -24.64 20.32
CA ALA A 63 22.97 -24.27 20.60
C ALA A 63 23.75 -23.91 19.35
N LEU A 64 23.56 -24.68 18.26
CA LEU A 64 24.14 -24.38 16.93
C LEU A 64 23.69 -23.05 16.39
N LEU A 65 22.39 -22.77 16.36
CA LEU A 65 21.85 -21.51 15.86
C LEU A 65 22.27 -20.30 16.71
N GLU A 66 22.44 -20.47 18.02
CA GLU A 66 22.82 -19.39 18.92
C GLU A 66 24.35 -19.20 19.07
N GLN A 67 25.19 -20.11 18.54
CA GLN A 67 26.63 -20.01 18.67
C GLN A 67 27.20 -18.68 18.14
N PRO A 68 26.85 -18.17 16.94
CA PRO A 68 27.36 -16.88 16.49
C PRO A 68 26.86 -15.72 17.37
N VAL A 69 25.67 -15.84 17.96
CA VAL A 69 25.12 -14.82 18.85
C VAL A 69 25.94 -14.74 20.16
N ARG A 70 26.35 -15.88 20.70
CA ARG A 70 27.19 -15.94 21.92
C ARG A 70 28.61 -15.42 21.68
N ALA A 71 29.13 -15.64 20.47
CA ALA A 71 30.47 -15.18 20.05
C ALA A 71 30.47 -13.76 19.47
N GLY A 72 29.32 -13.16 19.26
CA GLY A 72 29.18 -11.88 18.53
C GLY A 72 29.61 -10.68 19.35
N TYR A 73 30.15 -9.65 18.68
CA TYR A 73 30.65 -8.44 19.31
C TYR A 73 29.57 -7.60 20.01
N ARG A 74 28.39 -7.46 19.38
CA ARG A 74 27.25 -6.68 19.89
C ARG A 74 25.92 -7.31 19.41
N PRO A 75 25.54 -8.45 19.94
CA PRO A 75 24.31 -9.11 19.56
C PRO A 75 23.11 -8.26 20.02
N PRO A 76 22.07 -8.13 19.19
CA PRO A 76 20.84 -7.43 19.59
C PRO A 76 20.04 -8.28 20.58
N ASN A 77 19.34 -7.64 21.53
CA ASN A 77 18.47 -8.34 22.50
C ASN A 77 17.41 -9.23 21.82
N LYS A 78 16.96 -8.86 20.62
CA LYS A 78 16.02 -9.63 19.80
C LYS A 78 16.72 -10.12 18.55
N PHE A 79 17.52 -11.14 18.69
CA PHE A 79 18.38 -11.68 17.65
C PHE A 79 17.75 -12.77 16.80
N VAL A 80 16.55 -13.23 17.12
CA VAL A 80 15.83 -14.25 16.34
C VAL A 80 14.96 -13.57 15.28
N TRP A 81 15.27 -13.84 14.03
CA TRP A 81 14.42 -13.48 12.89
C TRP A 81 13.57 -14.68 12.47
N HIS A 82 12.29 -14.46 12.26
CA HIS A 82 11.34 -15.50 11.91
C HIS A 82 10.44 -15.02 10.76
N ALA A 83 10.35 -15.82 9.73
CA ALA A 83 9.40 -15.64 8.64
C ALA A 83 8.67 -16.94 8.35
N SER A 84 7.47 -16.85 7.79
CA SER A 84 6.75 -17.99 7.23
C SER A 84 6.42 -17.72 5.78
N MET A 85 6.52 -18.73 4.93
CA MET A 85 6.18 -18.70 3.52
C MET A 85 5.09 -19.74 3.26
N ARG A 86 3.93 -19.30 2.79
CA ARG A 86 2.73 -20.10 2.59
C ARG A 86 2.23 -20.02 1.15
N LEU A 87 1.67 -21.11 0.62
CA LEU A 87 0.97 -21.09 -0.65
C LEU A 87 -0.19 -20.10 -0.62
N ALA A 88 -0.41 -19.41 -1.74
CA ALA A 88 -1.61 -18.61 -1.93
C ALA A 88 -2.85 -19.56 -1.99
N PRO A 89 -4.06 -19.07 -1.62
CA PRO A 89 -5.26 -19.91 -1.69
C PRO A 89 -5.46 -20.59 -3.04
N GLU A 90 -5.08 -19.90 -4.11
CA GLU A 90 -5.16 -20.35 -5.50
C GLU A 90 -4.21 -21.52 -5.83
N ASP A 91 -3.14 -21.70 -5.04
CA ASP A 91 -2.15 -22.77 -5.23
C ASP A 91 -2.30 -23.93 -4.21
N ARG A 92 -3.24 -23.87 -3.27
CA ARG A 92 -3.36 -24.88 -2.19
C ARG A 92 -3.68 -26.29 -2.66
N HIS A 93 -4.23 -26.43 -3.86
CA HIS A 93 -4.48 -27.71 -4.49
C HIS A 93 -3.21 -28.41 -4.99
N ARG A 94 -2.07 -27.71 -4.99
CA ARG A 94 -0.78 -28.21 -5.50
C ARG A 94 0.02 -28.86 -4.38
N THR A 95 0.49 -30.07 -4.64
CA THR A 95 1.49 -30.72 -3.79
C THR A 95 2.87 -30.20 -4.14
N ILE A 96 3.56 -29.62 -3.16
CA ILE A 96 4.92 -29.07 -3.31
C ILE A 96 5.89 -29.99 -2.56
N SER A 97 6.92 -30.50 -3.24
CA SER A 97 7.96 -31.34 -2.64
C SER A 97 8.84 -30.54 -1.69
N ASP A 98 9.49 -31.24 -0.76
CA ASP A 98 10.42 -30.60 0.19
C ASP A 98 11.61 -29.95 -0.51
N SER A 99 12.13 -30.58 -1.58
CA SER A 99 13.18 -29.99 -2.40
C SER A 99 12.74 -28.68 -3.08
N THR A 100 11.48 -28.60 -3.49
CA THR A 100 10.90 -27.35 -4.05
C THR A 100 10.73 -26.30 -2.95
N TRP A 101 10.25 -26.67 -1.77
CA TRP A 101 10.19 -25.77 -0.62
C TRP A 101 11.56 -25.26 -0.21
N ALA A 102 12.57 -26.13 -0.18
CA ALA A 102 13.97 -25.78 0.07
C ALA A 102 14.47 -24.74 -0.94
N GLY A 103 14.29 -24.99 -2.25
CA GLY A 103 14.67 -24.07 -3.31
C GLY A 103 13.98 -22.70 -3.20
N MET A 104 12.69 -22.67 -2.86
CA MET A 104 11.94 -21.44 -2.64
C MET A 104 12.46 -20.67 -1.42
N ALA A 105 12.78 -21.37 -0.32
CA ALA A 105 13.31 -20.76 0.89
C ALA A 105 14.71 -20.18 0.64
N VAL A 106 15.62 -20.93 0.03
CA VAL A 106 16.97 -20.47 -0.33
C VAL A 106 16.90 -19.25 -1.23
N GLN A 107 16.11 -19.27 -2.31
CA GLN A 107 15.96 -18.10 -3.18
C GLN A 107 15.47 -16.88 -2.42
N MET A 108 14.44 -17.01 -1.59
CA MET A 108 13.94 -15.90 -0.78
C MET A 108 15.01 -15.35 0.17
N LEU A 109 15.74 -16.24 0.85
CA LEU A 109 16.78 -15.88 1.83
C LEU A 109 17.97 -15.19 1.17
N THR A 110 18.39 -15.64 -0.02
CA THR A 110 19.45 -14.99 -0.81
C THR A 110 19.04 -13.56 -1.19
N GLU A 111 17.84 -13.37 -1.72
CA GLU A 111 17.36 -12.04 -2.11
C GLU A 111 17.15 -11.11 -0.91
N VAL A 112 16.88 -11.66 0.26
CA VAL A 112 16.72 -10.89 1.51
C VAL A 112 18.07 -10.65 2.20
N GLY A 113 19.15 -11.38 1.81
CA GLY A 113 20.50 -11.26 2.34
C GLY A 113 20.66 -11.96 3.70
N VAL A 114 20.00 -13.10 3.87
CA VAL A 114 20.15 -14.04 4.98
C VAL A 114 21.05 -15.20 4.56
N ALA A 115 20.70 -15.88 3.46
CA ALA A 115 21.56 -16.84 2.83
C ALA A 115 22.53 -16.12 1.89
N THR A 116 23.77 -16.54 1.87
CA THR A 116 24.84 -15.94 1.08
C THR A 116 25.49 -16.98 0.20
N THR A 117 26.35 -16.55 -0.69
CA THR A 117 27.17 -17.44 -1.55
C THR A 117 28.37 -17.97 -0.74
N ALA A 118 29.04 -19.01 -1.23
CA ALA A 118 30.15 -19.68 -0.57
C ALA A 118 31.32 -18.77 -0.09
N ALA A 119 31.39 -17.53 -0.59
CA ALA A 119 32.41 -16.54 -0.21
C ALA A 119 32.01 -15.65 0.99
N ASP A 120 30.77 -15.71 1.48
CA ASP A 120 30.29 -14.85 2.56
C ASP A 120 29.70 -15.70 3.70
N PRO A 121 30.33 -15.70 4.90
CA PRO A 121 29.78 -16.39 6.06
C PRO A 121 28.45 -15.74 6.47
N GLY A 122 27.35 -16.29 5.99
CA GLY A 122 26.00 -15.79 6.18
C GLY A 122 25.52 -15.85 7.64
N LEU A 123 24.25 -15.75 7.78
CA LEU A 123 23.55 -16.03 9.02
C LEU A 123 23.28 -17.53 9.13
N ARG A 124 23.26 -18.09 10.34
CA ARG A 124 22.71 -19.43 10.54
C ARG A 124 21.20 -19.38 10.48
N TRP A 125 20.64 -20.26 9.68
CA TRP A 125 19.20 -20.34 9.46
C TRP A 125 18.76 -21.77 9.17
N ILE A 126 17.50 -22.04 9.43
CA ILE A 126 16.82 -23.27 9.04
C ILE A 126 15.49 -22.93 8.36
N ALA A 127 15.08 -23.80 7.46
CA ALA A 127 13.71 -23.83 6.94
C ALA A 127 13.07 -25.16 7.33
N MET A 128 11.92 -25.11 7.96
CA MET A 128 11.19 -26.29 8.37
C MET A 128 9.76 -26.27 7.87
N ARG A 129 9.26 -27.44 7.54
CA ARG A 129 7.88 -27.70 7.14
C ARG A 129 7.14 -28.39 8.28
N HIS A 130 5.92 -27.97 8.56
CA HIS A 130 5.06 -28.68 9.51
C HIS A 130 3.59 -28.71 9.02
N ALA A 131 3.37 -28.36 7.77
CA ALA A 131 2.11 -28.51 7.06
C ALA A 131 2.36 -28.49 5.54
N ASP A 132 1.40 -28.99 4.76
CA ASP A 132 1.58 -29.13 3.30
C ASP A 132 1.68 -27.79 2.58
N ASP A 133 1.09 -26.76 3.12
CA ASP A 133 0.92 -25.49 2.44
C ASP A 133 1.92 -24.39 2.88
N HIS A 134 2.86 -24.68 3.82
CA HIS A 134 3.81 -23.65 4.26
C HIS A 134 5.08 -24.18 4.94
N VAL A 135 6.09 -23.30 4.95
CA VAL A 135 7.35 -23.49 5.68
C VAL A 135 7.61 -22.30 6.60
N HIS A 136 8.27 -22.57 7.71
CA HIS A 136 8.81 -21.55 8.61
C HIS A 136 10.32 -21.46 8.42
N ILE A 137 10.82 -20.22 8.48
CA ILE A 137 12.24 -19.91 8.36
C ILE A 137 12.67 -19.19 9.62
N VAL A 138 13.66 -19.75 10.28
CA VAL A 138 14.25 -19.21 11.53
C VAL A 138 15.71 -18.90 11.26
N ALA A 139 16.16 -17.69 11.60
CA ALA A 139 17.55 -17.28 11.50
C ALA A 139 17.97 -16.49 12.74
N THR A 140 19.26 -16.51 13.06
CA THR A 140 19.85 -15.62 14.04
C THR A 140 20.55 -14.46 13.35
N LEU A 141 20.49 -13.26 13.95
CA LEU A 141 20.94 -12.01 13.30
C LEU A 141 22.44 -11.73 13.42
N VAL A 142 23.20 -12.65 14.03
CA VAL A 142 24.66 -12.54 14.11
C VAL A 142 25.28 -13.51 13.12
N ARG A 143 26.20 -13.02 12.34
CA ARG A 143 26.94 -13.74 11.30
C ARG A 143 28.06 -14.59 11.93
N GLU A 144 28.61 -15.52 11.16
CA GLU A 144 29.77 -16.32 11.57
C GLU A 144 31.01 -15.47 11.90
N ASP A 145 31.14 -14.29 11.29
CA ASP A 145 32.20 -13.30 11.57
C ASP A 145 31.95 -12.44 12.83
N GLY A 146 30.91 -12.73 13.61
CA GLY A 146 30.52 -12.01 14.83
C GLY A 146 29.79 -10.67 14.60
N ARG A 147 29.60 -10.25 13.35
CA ARG A 147 28.91 -8.99 13.02
C ARG A 147 27.40 -9.18 12.99
N THR A 148 26.66 -8.15 13.41
CA THR A 148 25.20 -8.17 13.38
C THR A 148 24.64 -7.73 12.03
N ASN A 149 23.83 -8.58 11.41
CA ASN A 149 22.98 -8.19 10.28
C ASN A 149 21.65 -7.61 10.79
N TRP A 150 21.49 -6.32 10.72
CA TRP A 150 20.31 -5.62 11.22
C TRP A 150 19.03 -5.87 10.43
N MET A 151 19.10 -6.56 9.31
CA MET A 151 17.95 -6.89 8.45
C MET A 151 17.04 -5.68 8.20
N ARG A 152 17.64 -4.55 7.81
CA ARG A 152 16.89 -3.35 7.51
C ARG A 152 16.00 -3.58 6.29
N ASN A 153 14.73 -3.11 6.38
CA ASN A 153 13.73 -3.27 5.33
C ASN A 153 13.47 -4.74 4.93
N ASP A 154 13.55 -5.66 5.90
CA ASP A 154 13.31 -7.09 5.68
C ASP A 154 11.92 -7.36 5.06
N TYR A 155 10.86 -6.72 5.58
CA TYR A 155 9.51 -6.92 5.05
C TYR A 155 9.35 -6.56 3.56
N PRO A 156 9.70 -5.35 3.07
CA PRO A 156 9.63 -5.06 1.63
C PRO A 156 10.57 -5.92 0.78
N ARG A 157 11.72 -6.35 1.31
CA ARG A 157 12.63 -7.28 0.62
C ARG A 157 12.00 -8.67 0.49
N CYS A 158 11.41 -9.21 1.56
CA CYS A 158 10.66 -10.47 1.52
C CYS A 158 9.49 -10.42 0.54
N VAL A 159 8.77 -9.31 0.48
CA VAL A 159 7.66 -9.11 -0.47
C VAL A 159 8.15 -9.16 -1.92
N LYS A 160 9.30 -8.55 -2.22
CA LYS A 160 9.92 -8.58 -3.55
C LYS A 160 10.41 -10.00 -3.88
N ALA A 161 11.15 -10.63 -2.98
CA ALA A 161 11.65 -11.99 -3.13
C ALA A 161 10.51 -12.98 -3.36
N THR A 162 9.44 -12.89 -2.57
CA THR A 162 8.24 -13.73 -2.73
C THR A 162 7.61 -13.62 -4.13
N TYR A 163 7.63 -12.43 -4.73
CA TYR A 163 7.14 -12.24 -6.10
C TYR A 163 8.02 -12.98 -7.12
N HIS A 164 9.36 -12.93 -6.96
CA HIS A 164 10.30 -13.64 -7.82
C HIS A 164 10.20 -15.16 -7.65
N VAL A 165 10.07 -15.64 -6.41
CA VAL A 165 9.80 -17.05 -6.10
C VAL A 165 8.52 -17.52 -6.80
N ALA A 166 7.41 -16.79 -6.66
CA ALA A 166 6.15 -17.16 -7.31
C ALA A 166 6.30 -17.23 -8.85
N ARG A 167 7.10 -16.34 -9.43
CA ARG A 167 7.38 -16.32 -10.87
C ARG A 167 8.21 -17.54 -11.28
N ARG A 168 9.29 -17.88 -10.55
CA ARG A 168 10.22 -18.97 -10.88
C ARG A 168 9.54 -20.34 -10.79
N TYR A 169 8.71 -20.54 -9.75
CA TYR A 169 8.06 -21.83 -9.49
C TYR A 169 6.65 -21.92 -10.07
N ASN A 170 6.29 -21.00 -10.98
CA ASN A 170 4.98 -20.94 -11.64
C ASN A 170 3.79 -21.02 -10.67
N LEU A 171 3.88 -20.30 -9.56
CA LEU A 171 2.84 -20.17 -8.55
C LEU A 171 2.02 -18.90 -8.80
N HIS A 172 0.83 -18.83 -8.21
CA HIS A 172 -0.04 -17.67 -8.31
C HIS A 172 0.72 -16.36 -7.99
N ARG A 173 0.72 -15.46 -8.96
CA ARG A 173 1.43 -14.19 -8.88
C ARG A 173 0.55 -13.14 -8.23
N ARG A 174 0.97 -12.66 -7.09
CA ARG A 174 0.36 -11.48 -6.48
C ARG A 174 0.72 -10.21 -7.23
N ILE A 175 0.04 -9.12 -6.86
CA ILE A 175 0.33 -7.78 -7.40
C ILE A 175 1.83 -7.49 -7.26
N PRO A 176 2.56 -7.18 -8.36
CA PRO A 176 3.97 -6.82 -8.30
C PRO A 176 4.20 -5.69 -7.29
N PRO A 177 5.33 -5.68 -6.56
CA PRO A 177 5.64 -4.60 -5.63
C PRO A 177 5.55 -3.21 -6.28
N ALA A 178 5.97 -3.12 -7.55
CA ALA A 178 5.92 -1.89 -8.34
C ALA A 178 4.50 -1.40 -8.67
N ASP A 179 3.49 -2.26 -8.50
CA ASP A 179 2.08 -1.97 -8.81
C ASP A 179 1.21 -1.89 -7.54
N ARG A 180 1.83 -1.95 -6.35
CA ARG A 180 1.12 -1.91 -5.05
C ARG A 180 0.84 -0.49 -4.61
N THR A 181 -0.19 0.09 -5.16
CA THR A 181 -0.62 1.46 -4.84
C THR A 181 -1.91 1.52 -4.02
N ALA A 182 -2.53 0.37 -3.73
CA ALA A 182 -3.72 0.31 -2.90
C ALA A 182 -3.46 0.80 -1.46
N HIS A 183 -4.47 1.39 -0.86
CA HIS A 183 -4.45 1.67 0.58
C HIS A 183 -4.56 0.37 1.40
N ARG A 184 -4.16 0.42 2.67
CA ARG A 184 -4.24 -0.73 3.57
C ARG A 184 -5.70 -1.11 3.84
N ARG A 185 -6.04 -2.38 3.66
CA ARG A 185 -7.38 -2.90 3.98
C ARG A 185 -7.66 -2.78 5.49
N PRO A 186 -8.94 -2.60 5.89
CA PRO A 186 -9.32 -2.70 7.29
C PRO A 186 -8.94 -4.07 7.89
N HIS A 187 -8.64 -4.08 9.18
CA HIS A 187 -8.37 -5.33 9.88
C HIS A 187 -9.65 -6.19 9.98
N PRO A 188 -9.60 -7.53 9.93
CA PRO A 188 -10.78 -8.39 10.06
C PRO A 188 -11.66 -8.07 11.28
N VAL A 189 -11.05 -7.73 12.41
CA VAL A 189 -11.76 -7.29 13.63
C VAL A 189 -12.55 -6.00 13.40
N GLU A 190 -12.02 -5.03 12.61
CA GLU A 190 -12.77 -3.80 12.26
C GLU A 190 -13.99 -4.13 11.40
N VAL A 191 -13.83 -5.05 10.44
CA VAL A 191 -14.92 -5.50 9.57
C VAL A 191 -16.00 -6.23 10.39
N SER A 192 -15.62 -7.18 11.25
CA SER A 192 -16.52 -7.92 12.12
C SER A 192 -17.28 -7.00 13.07
N LYS A 193 -16.59 -5.99 13.65
CA LYS A 193 -17.22 -5.00 14.50
C LYS A 193 -18.23 -4.14 13.73
N ALA A 194 -17.89 -3.68 12.53
CA ALA A 194 -18.79 -2.90 11.68
C ALA A 194 -20.08 -3.69 11.36
N ARG A 195 -19.95 -4.97 10.97
CA ARG A 195 -21.10 -5.86 10.73
C ARG A 195 -21.99 -6.01 11.98
N ARG A 196 -21.39 -6.27 13.14
CA ARG A 196 -22.17 -6.43 14.39
C ARG A 196 -22.90 -5.17 14.82
N THR A 197 -22.39 -3.99 14.45
CA THR A 197 -23.01 -2.70 14.78
C THR A 197 -23.88 -2.14 13.65
N GLY A 198 -24.25 -2.96 12.65
CA GLY A 198 -25.11 -2.57 11.53
C GLY A 198 -24.52 -1.52 10.59
N ARG A 199 -23.20 -1.29 10.63
CA ARG A 199 -22.55 -0.30 9.78
C ARG A 199 -22.27 -0.86 8.39
N ALA A 200 -22.66 -0.16 7.35
CA ALA A 200 -22.40 -0.52 5.96
C ALA A 200 -20.90 -0.51 5.60
N GLN A 201 -20.08 0.17 6.37
CA GLN A 201 -18.63 0.30 6.15
C GLN A 201 -17.87 0.43 7.48
N THR A 202 -16.56 0.16 7.44
CA THR A 202 -15.72 0.36 8.62
C THR A 202 -15.52 1.86 8.89
N PRO A 203 -15.32 2.27 10.16
CA PRO A 203 -14.97 3.65 10.49
C PRO A 203 -13.73 4.16 9.73
N ARG A 204 -12.78 3.27 9.44
CA ARG A 204 -11.57 3.60 8.67
C ARG A 204 -11.91 3.95 7.22
N ASP A 205 -12.79 3.19 6.56
CA ASP A 205 -13.19 3.44 5.18
C ASP A 205 -14.01 4.72 5.07
N GLU A 206 -14.90 4.95 6.02
CA GLU A 206 -15.68 6.19 6.10
C GLU A 206 -14.79 7.42 6.32
N LEU A 207 -13.86 7.36 7.28
CA LEU A 207 -12.90 8.44 7.52
C LEU A 207 -12.01 8.69 6.30
N ARG A 208 -11.54 7.63 5.61
CA ARG A 208 -10.75 7.79 4.38
C ARG A 208 -11.50 8.59 3.34
N ARG A 209 -12.78 8.31 3.12
CA ARG A 209 -13.64 9.02 2.18
C ARG A 209 -13.84 10.48 2.58
N ARG A 210 -14.18 10.76 3.85
CA ARG A 210 -14.36 12.14 4.36
C ARG A 210 -13.07 12.95 4.28
N VAL A 211 -11.93 12.35 4.65
CA VAL A 211 -10.62 12.99 4.53
C VAL A 211 -10.28 13.27 3.07
N ARG A 212 -10.55 12.33 2.16
CA ARG A 212 -10.28 12.50 0.72
C ARG A 212 -11.11 13.64 0.14
N ARG A 213 -12.39 13.73 0.51
CA ARG A 213 -13.26 14.85 0.15
C ARG A 213 -12.71 16.20 0.64
N ALA A 214 -12.34 16.28 1.92
CA ALA A 214 -11.75 17.50 2.47
C ALA A 214 -10.43 17.87 1.77
N VAL A 215 -9.59 16.89 1.40
CA VAL A 215 -8.36 17.11 0.61
C VAL A 215 -8.67 17.65 -0.78
N ALA A 216 -9.69 17.11 -1.45
CA ALA A 216 -10.10 17.52 -2.80
C ALA A 216 -10.65 18.95 -2.84
N ALA A 217 -11.35 19.36 -1.79
CA ALA A 217 -11.94 20.68 -1.66
C ALA A 217 -10.98 21.75 -1.12
N ALA A 218 -10.04 21.37 -0.24
CA ALA A 218 -9.13 22.30 0.42
C ALA A 218 -8.01 22.82 -0.50
N GLY A 219 -7.62 24.08 -0.31
CA GLY A 219 -6.43 24.68 -0.89
C GLY A 219 -5.32 24.94 0.14
N SER A 220 -5.66 24.86 1.43
CA SER A 220 -4.72 25.06 2.53
C SER A 220 -4.92 24.07 3.68
N GLU A 221 -3.98 24.05 4.61
CA GLU A 221 -4.06 23.23 5.82
C GLU A 221 -5.20 23.65 6.75
N GLU A 222 -5.41 24.95 6.90
CA GLU A 222 -6.48 25.52 7.72
C GLU A 222 -7.85 25.14 7.17
N GLU A 223 -8.04 25.33 5.86
CA GLU A 223 -9.28 24.97 5.16
C GLU A 223 -9.56 23.47 5.26
N PHE A 224 -8.54 22.64 5.11
CA PHE A 224 -8.66 21.19 5.28
C PHE A 224 -9.17 20.79 6.66
N PHE A 225 -8.62 21.37 7.74
CA PHE A 225 -9.06 21.04 9.09
C PHE A 225 -10.45 21.62 9.39
N THR A 226 -10.81 22.75 8.82
CA THR A 226 -12.15 23.35 8.92
C THR A 226 -13.18 22.43 8.26
N LEU A 227 -12.98 22.03 7.01
CA LEU A 227 -13.85 21.12 6.29
C LEU A 227 -14.03 19.76 7.01
N LEU A 228 -12.98 19.24 7.65
CA LEU A 228 -13.10 18.02 8.46
C LEU A 228 -14.01 18.19 9.67
N ARG A 229 -13.90 19.32 10.39
CA ARG A 229 -14.73 19.59 11.56
C ARG A 229 -16.20 19.82 11.16
N GLU A 230 -16.45 20.56 10.08
CA GLU A 230 -17.77 20.76 9.49
C GLU A 230 -18.40 19.43 9.06
N ALA A 231 -17.61 18.50 8.56
CA ALA A 231 -18.05 17.13 8.24
C ALA A 231 -18.27 16.25 9.50
N GLY A 232 -18.21 16.80 10.71
CA GLY A 232 -18.40 16.06 11.96
C GLY A 232 -17.28 15.08 12.30
N VAL A 233 -16.06 15.31 11.79
CA VAL A 233 -14.88 14.49 12.07
C VAL A 233 -14.11 15.07 13.24
N LEU A 234 -13.82 14.24 14.25
CA LEU A 234 -12.94 14.62 15.35
C LEU A 234 -11.49 14.68 14.86
N VAL A 235 -10.82 15.81 15.06
CA VAL A 235 -9.45 16.04 14.60
C VAL A 235 -8.54 16.23 15.82
N ARG A 236 -7.44 15.46 15.86
CA ARG A 236 -6.35 15.60 16.82
C ARG A 236 -5.07 15.93 16.09
N LEU A 237 -4.48 17.08 16.37
CA LEU A 237 -3.22 17.52 15.77
C LEU A 237 -2.03 16.95 16.54
N ARG A 238 -0.98 16.59 15.81
CA ARG A 238 0.31 16.23 16.37
C ARG A 238 1.26 17.39 16.11
N ARG A 239 1.81 17.95 17.19
CA ARG A 239 2.77 19.04 17.16
C ARG A 239 4.20 18.49 17.25
N SER A 240 5.17 19.29 16.87
CA SER A 240 6.60 18.99 17.03
C SER A 240 6.97 19.02 18.51
N SER A 241 7.89 18.14 18.92
CA SER A 241 8.47 18.16 20.28
C SER A 241 9.46 19.30 20.47
N THR A 242 10.02 19.83 19.37
CA THR A 242 11.01 20.94 19.41
C THR A 242 10.38 22.31 19.12
N ASN A 243 9.23 22.37 18.46
CA ASN A 243 8.51 23.59 18.15
C ASN A 243 6.98 23.35 18.26
N ALA A 244 6.40 23.74 19.39
CA ALA A 244 4.97 23.53 19.69
C ALA A 244 4.01 24.19 18.68
N GLN A 245 4.45 25.23 17.96
CA GLN A 245 3.62 25.87 16.93
C GLN A 245 3.57 25.03 15.63
N GLN A 246 4.56 24.17 15.39
CA GLN A 246 4.65 23.39 14.18
C GLN A 246 3.76 22.13 14.26
N ILE A 247 2.76 22.04 13.40
CA ILE A 247 1.94 20.85 13.23
C ILE A 247 2.71 19.86 12.32
N THR A 248 3.01 18.67 12.86
CA THR A 248 3.77 17.62 12.15
C THR A 248 2.87 16.51 11.60
N GLY A 249 1.60 16.48 12.00
CA GLY A 249 0.65 15.48 11.55
C GLY A 249 -0.72 15.62 12.19
N TYR A 250 -1.62 14.73 11.80
CA TYR A 250 -2.98 14.69 12.31
C TYR A 250 -3.49 13.27 12.48
N ALA A 251 -4.51 13.10 13.30
CA ALA A 251 -5.31 11.90 13.40
C ALA A 251 -6.79 12.27 13.47
N VAL A 252 -7.64 11.42 12.90
CA VAL A 252 -9.07 11.64 12.77
C VAL A 252 -9.87 10.48 13.35
N ALA A 253 -11.06 10.78 13.90
CA ALA A 253 -11.98 9.79 14.42
C ALA A 253 -13.44 10.17 14.11
N LEU A 254 -14.31 9.16 14.04
CA LEU A 254 -15.76 9.38 14.04
C LEU A 254 -16.26 9.42 15.48
N PRO A 255 -17.18 10.33 15.85
CA PRO A 255 -17.72 10.43 17.21
C PRO A 255 -18.32 9.11 17.73
N GLY A 256 -19.01 8.37 16.85
CA GLY A 256 -19.64 7.08 17.17
C GLY A 256 -18.74 5.85 17.06
N ALA A 257 -17.44 5.99 16.75
CA ALA A 257 -16.50 4.86 16.66
C ALA A 257 -15.61 4.83 17.91
N ARG A 258 -16.01 4.06 18.94
CA ARG A 258 -15.36 4.02 20.24
C ARG A 258 -14.69 2.68 20.53
N THR A 259 -13.64 2.70 21.35
CA THR A 259 -13.01 1.53 21.97
C THR A 259 -13.95 0.93 23.03
N ALA A 260 -13.60 -0.22 23.60
CA ALA A 260 -14.32 -0.79 24.74
C ALA A 260 -14.35 0.17 25.95
N GLY A 261 -13.30 0.96 26.16
CA GLY A 261 -13.21 1.98 27.20
C GLY A 261 -13.84 3.32 26.83
N GLY A 262 -14.74 3.39 25.83
CA GLY A 262 -15.50 4.58 25.46
C GLY A 262 -14.73 5.67 24.70
N GLN A 263 -13.42 5.52 24.48
CA GLN A 263 -12.57 6.51 23.78
C GLN A 263 -12.74 6.45 22.27
N PRO A 264 -12.75 7.58 21.53
CA PRO A 264 -12.78 7.59 20.07
C PRO A 264 -11.58 6.85 19.45
N VAL A 265 -11.83 6.09 18.38
CA VAL A 265 -10.78 5.38 17.65
C VAL A 265 -10.15 6.28 16.61
N TYR A 266 -8.94 6.79 16.88
CA TYR A 266 -8.22 7.67 15.98
C TYR A 266 -7.37 6.95 14.96
N PHE A 267 -7.40 7.43 13.71
CA PHE A 267 -6.56 7.00 12.61
C PHE A 267 -5.70 8.16 12.09
N GLY A 268 -4.38 7.99 12.09
CA GLY A 268 -3.49 8.95 11.41
C GLY A 268 -3.68 8.91 9.90
N GLY A 269 -3.47 10.02 9.20
CA GLY A 269 -3.67 10.13 7.74
C GLY A 269 -2.97 9.02 6.95
N GLY A 270 -1.70 8.70 7.27
CA GLY A 270 -0.96 7.61 6.62
C GLY A 270 -1.53 6.20 6.88
N ARG A 271 -2.39 6.03 7.89
CA ARG A 271 -3.15 4.78 8.11
C ARG A 271 -4.40 4.69 7.25
N LEU A 272 -4.94 5.82 6.82
CA LEU A 272 -6.08 5.88 5.89
C LEU A 272 -5.62 5.60 4.48
N ALA A 273 -4.59 6.34 4.00
CA ALA A 273 -3.91 6.06 2.74
C ALA A 273 -2.46 6.58 2.77
N PRO A 274 -1.54 5.98 1.99
CA PRO A 274 -0.11 6.33 2.03
C PRO A 274 0.20 7.77 1.60
N ASP A 275 -0.67 8.40 0.81
CA ASP A 275 -0.59 9.77 0.30
C ASP A 275 -1.24 10.82 1.20
N MET A 276 -1.91 10.41 2.31
CA MET A 276 -2.67 11.28 3.19
C MET A 276 -1.91 11.72 4.45
N THR A 277 -0.58 11.65 4.49
CA THR A 277 0.19 12.27 5.57
C THR A 277 0.24 13.78 5.40
N LEU A 278 0.24 14.56 6.47
CA LEU A 278 0.18 16.02 6.40
C LEU A 278 1.28 16.65 5.52
N PRO A 279 2.56 16.22 5.59
CA PRO A 279 3.59 16.74 4.69
C PRO A 279 3.28 16.47 3.20
N LYS A 280 2.64 15.33 2.88
CA LYS A 280 2.24 15.02 1.51
C LYS A 280 1.04 15.84 1.04
N LEU A 281 0.09 16.11 1.93
CA LEU A 281 -1.04 16.98 1.62
C LEU A 281 -0.59 18.41 1.35
N ARG A 282 0.37 18.94 2.12
CA ARG A 282 0.99 20.26 1.85
C ARG A 282 1.60 20.34 0.46
N LEU A 283 2.27 19.27 0.00
CA LEU A 283 2.79 19.20 -1.37
C LEU A 283 1.66 19.17 -2.42
N ARG A 284 0.56 18.47 -2.13
CA ARG A 284 -0.57 18.31 -3.03
C ARG A 284 -1.35 19.62 -3.23
N TRP A 285 -1.51 20.44 -2.20
CA TRP A 285 -2.17 21.73 -2.31
C TRP A 285 -1.31 22.76 -3.06
N GLY A 286 0.01 22.69 -2.95
CA GLY A 286 0.92 23.64 -3.58
C GLY A 286 0.88 25.00 -2.89
N THR A 287 1.14 26.07 -3.65
CA THR A 287 0.89 27.45 -3.24
C THR A 287 -0.61 27.71 -3.47
N PRO A 288 -1.40 28.12 -2.47
CA PRO A 288 -2.81 28.38 -2.67
C PRO A 288 -2.98 29.47 -3.75
N PRO A 289 -3.82 29.26 -4.77
CA PRO A 289 -4.25 30.38 -5.59
C PRO A 289 -5.01 31.38 -4.70
N PRO A 290 -5.06 32.67 -5.07
CA PRO A 290 -5.87 33.65 -4.36
C PRO A 290 -7.29 33.09 -4.19
N GLN A 291 -7.83 33.18 -2.99
CA GLN A 291 -9.18 32.72 -2.69
C GLN A 291 -10.16 33.41 -3.63
N PRO A 292 -10.91 32.67 -4.47
CA PRO A 292 -12.11 33.28 -5.02
C PRO A 292 -13.03 33.56 -3.84
N ALA A 293 -13.56 34.77 -3.74
CA ALA A 293 -14.65 35.08 -2.82
C ALA A 293 -15.71 33.98 -3.01
N ALA A 294 -16.28 33.46 -1.91
CA ALA A 294 -17.33 32.46 -1.98
C ALA A 294 -18.46 33.04 -2.83
N PRO A 295 -18.69 32.62 -4.08
CA PRO A 295 -19.73 33.16 -4.87
C PRO A 295 -21.04 32.51 -4.41
N SER A 296 -22.10 33.30 -4.33
CA SER A 296 -23.43 32.80 -4.58
C SER A 296 -23.47 32.42 -6.05
N VAL A 297 -22.98 31.22 -6.39
CA VAL A 297 -22.81 30.82 -7.81
C VAL A 297 -24.17 30.62 -8.42
N GLY A 298 -24.57 31.56 -9.27
CA GLY A 298 -25.79 31.47 -10.04
C GLY A 298 -25.83 30.21 -10.94
N ARG A 299 -27.01 29.80 -11.38
CA ARG A 299 -27.19 28.60 -12.22
C ARG A 299 -26.27 28.61 -13.44
N SER A 300 -26.20 29.76 -14.15
CA SER A 300 -25.37 29.94 -15.34
C SER A 300 -23.88 29.73 -15.05
N GLU A 301 -23.40 30.22 -13.90
CA GLU A 301 -22.01 30.11 -13.47
C GLU A 301 -21.65 28.68 -13.13
N ARG A 302 -22.56 27.88 -12.53
CA ARG A 302 -22.35 26.44 -12.25
C ARG A 302 -22.19 25.63 -13.52
N VAL A 303 -23.08 25.86 -14.51
CA VAL A 303 -23.01 25.21 -15.84
C VAL A 303 -21.68 25.54 -16.52
N GLU A 304 -21.26 26.80 -16.50
CA GLU A 304 -20.01 27.22 -17.15
C GLU A 304 -18.79 26.63 -16.41
N ALA A 305 -18.80 26.57 -15.09
CA ALA A 305 -17.75 25.95 -14.30
C ALA A 305 -17.62 24.43 -14.62
N MET A 306 -18.73 23.72 -14.82
CA MET A 306 -18.70 22.31 -15.22
C MET A 306 -18.18 22.14 -16.66
N ARG A 307 -18.55 23.01 -17.58
CA ARG A 307 -18.01 23.03 -18.95
C ARG A 307 -16.50 23.32 -18.96
N GLN A 308 -16.05 24.25 -18.13
CA GLN A 308 -14.64 24.56 -18.00
C GLN A 308 -13.87 23.40 -17.40
N ALA A 309 -14.42 22.72 -16.38
CA ALA A 309 -13.82 21.52 -15.81
C ALA A 309 -13.71 20.38 -16.83
N ALA A 310 -14.69 20.23 -17.73
CA ALA A 310 -14.66 19.26 -18.82
C ALA A 310 -13.54 19.57 -19.83
N LYS A 311 -13.41 20.85 -20.25
CA LYS A 311 -12.30 21.30 -21.13
C LYS A 311 -10.93 21.02 -20.47
N VAL A 312 -10.78 21.30 -19.16
CA VAL A 312 -9.54 21.05 -18.43
C VAL A 312 -9.26 19.54 -18.33
N ALA A 313 -10.28 18.69 -18.15
CA ALA A 313 -10.13 17.24 -18.11
C ALA A 313 -9.64 16.68 -19.46
N THR A 314 -10.22 17.15 -20.57
CA THR A 314 -9.78 16.78 -21.93
C THR A 314 -8.33 17.21 -22.17
N ALA A 315 -8.00 18.47 -21.89
CA ALA A 315 -6.62 18.98 -22.03
C ALA A 315 -5.61 18.26 -21.13
N ALA A 316 -6.04 17.82 -19.94
CA ALA A 316 -5.20 17.01 -19.03
C ALA A 316 -4.94 15.61 -19.60
N ALA A 317 -5.90 14.97 -20.26
CA ALA A 317 -5.69 13.71 -20.92
C ALA A 317 -4.64 13.84 -22.05
N ASP A 318 -4.70 14.90 -22.85
CA ASP A 318 -3.69 15.17 -23.88
C ASP A 318 -2.31 15.47 -23.29
N ASP A 319 -2.26 16.21 -22.18
CA ASP A 319 -1.02 16.49 -21.46
C ASP A 319 -0.37 15.20 -20.92
N ILE A 320 -1.17 14.29 -20.36
CA ILE A 320 -0.70 12.95 -19.92
C ILE A 320 -0.09 12.18 -21.10
N ARG A 321 -0.72 12.17 -22.26
CA ARG A 321 -0.19 11.47 -23.46
C ARG A 321 1.15 12.07 -23.91
N ARG A 322 1.28 13.39 -23.96
CA ARG A 322 2.51 14.07 -24.37
C ARG A 322 3.64 13.91 -23.37
N ALA A 323 3.35 14.07 -22.07
CA ALA A 323 4.33 14.05 -21.01
C ALA A 323 4.71 12.63 -20.52
N ALA A 324 4.03 11.59 -21.01
CA ALA A 324 4.18 10.22 -20.53
C ALA A 324 5.62 9.70 -20.53
N ARG A 325 6.42 10.10 -21.52
CA ARG A 325 7.83 9.68 -21.69
C ARG A 325 8.82 10.60 -21.02
N THR A 326 8.56 11.90 -21.01
CA THR A 326 9.53 12.94 -20.63
C THR A 326 9.39 13.38 -19.18
N GLU A 327 8.15 13.44 -18.67
CA GLU A 327 7.84 14.00 -17.35
C GLU A 327 6.92 13.11 -16.51
N PRO A 328 7.35 11.89 -16.12
CA PRO A 328 6.47 10.94 -15.40
C PRO A 328 5.97 11.49 -14.07
N GLY A 329 6.70 12.41 -13.45
CA GLY A 329 6.27 13.08 -12.23
C GLY A 329 5.12 14.05 -12.41
N ARG A 330 5.10 14.79 -13.51
CA ARG A 330 4.00 15.69 -13.91
C ARG A 330 2.74 14.89 -14.23
N VAL A 331 2.87 13.81 -14.99
CA VAL A 331 1.78 12.88 -15.30
C VAL A 331 1.13 12.33 -14.02
N GLN A 332 1.94 11.94 -13.05
CA GLN A 332 1.44 11.44 -11.77
C GLN A 332 0.66 12.53 -11.00
N ALA A 333 1.19 13.74 -10.95
CA ALA A 333 0.53 14.86 -10.27
C ALA A 333 -0.81 15.22 -10.93
N THR A 334 -0.88 15.22 -12.28
CA THR A 334 -2.10 15.44 -13.05
C THR A 334 -3.14 14.33 -12.79
N ALA A 335 -2.74 13.06 -12.77
CA ALA A 335 -3.65 11.95 -12.45
C ALA A 335 -4.20 12.03 -11.02
N VAL A 336 -3.37 12.46 -10.05
CA VAL A 336 -3.83 12.69 -8.67
C VAL A 336 -4.82 13.84 -8.58
N ALA A 337 -4.60 14.92 -9.32
CA ALA A 337 -5.53 16.04 -9.40
C ALA A 337 -6.87 15.65 -10.06
N ALA A 338 -6.83 14.75 -11.05
CA ALA A 338 -8.05 14.17 -11.64
C ALA A 338 -8.84 13.33 -10.62
N ALA A 339 -8.17 12.58 -9.74
CA ALA A 339 -8.83 11.85 -8.65
C ALA A 339 -9.52 12.80 -7.65
N ASP A 340 -8.95 14.00 -7.44
CA ASP A 340 -9.59 15.04 -6.62
C ASP A 340 -10.85 15.59 -7.29
N LEU A 341 -10.78 15.94 -8.58
CA LEU A 341 -11.94 16.42 -9.32
C LEU A 341 -13.07 15.37 -9.38
N LEU A 342 -12.72 14.09 -9.61
CA LEU A 342 -13.66 12.98 -9.51
C LEU A 342 -14.34 12.90 -8.14
N THR A 343 -13.56 13.10 -7.07
CA THR A 343 -14.08 13.08 -5.70
C THR A 343 -15.07 14.22 -5.45
N SER A 344 -14.74 15.44 -5.88
CA SER A 344 -15.61 16.62 -5.75
C SER A 344 -16.88 16.47 -6.58
N LEU A 345 -16.77 15.99 -7.83
CA LEU A 345 -17.92 15.75 -8.70
C LEU A 345 -18.85 14.66 -8.14
N ALA A 346 -18.30 13.53 -7.70
CA ALA A 346 -19.09 12.46 -7.10
C ALA A 346 -19.92 12.96 -5.91
N TYR A 347 -19.32 13.82 -5.08
CA TYR A 347 -20.03 14.43 -3.98
C TYR A 347 -21.08 15.45 -4.43
N ALA A 348 -20.78 16.29 -5.42
CA ALA A 348 -21.72 17.26 -5.95
C ALA A 348 -22.97 16.58 -6.55
N MET A 349 -22.81 15.43 -7.23
CA MET A 349 -23.92 14.69 -7.82
C MET A 349 -24.65 13.77 -6.83
N GLU A 350 -23.95 13.02 -5.99
CA GLU A 350 -24.54 11.96 -5.16
C GLU A 350 -24.63 12.31 -3.66
N GLY A 351 -23.93 13.37 -3.23
CA GLY A 351 -23.84 13.73 -1.80
C GLY A 351 -23.11 12.67 -0.99
N ASP A 352 -23.63 12.36 0.20
CA ASP A 352 -23.09 11.29 1.06
C ASP A 352 -23.61 9.89 0.71
N ARG A 353 -24.56 9.78 -0.23
CA ARG A 353 -25.12 8.50 -0.70
C ARG A 353 -24.08 7.74 -1.50
N ARG A 354 -24.02 6.42 -1.31
CA ARG A 354 -23.15 5.55 -2.11
C ARG A 354 -23.79 5.22 -3.44
N GLY A 355 -23.62 6.09 -4.39
CA GLY A 355 -24.00 5.83 -5.78
C GLY A 355 -22.82 5.28 -6.62
N PRO A 356 -23.08 5.02 -7.93
CA PRO A 356 -22.06 4.53 -8.86
C PRO A 356 -20.85 5.45 -8.98
N LEU A 357 -21.07 6.77 -8.95
CA LEU A 357 -20.00 7.78 -9.03
C LEU A 357 -19.01 7.71 -7.86
N HIS A 358 -19.46 7.39 -6.64
CA HIS A 358 -18.55 7.25 -5.50
C HIS A 358 -17.54 6.12 -5.67
N ARG A 359 -17.83 5.12 -6.49
CA ARG A 359 -16.91 4.04 -6.80
C ARG A 359 -15.76 4.49 -7.69
N ALA A 360 -16.01 5.39 -8.64
CA ALA A 360 -15.00 5.83 -9.58
C ALA A 360 -13.75 6.46 -8.92
N PRO A 361 -13.84 7.48 -8.05
CA PRO A 361 -12.66 8.02 -7.37
C PRO A 361 -11.98 7.02 -6.43
N GLU A 362 -12.71 6.10 -5.78
CA GLU A 362 -12.13 5.09 -4.90
C GLU A 362 -11.20 4.11 -5.64
N VAL A 363 -11.56 3.72 -6.86
CA VAL A 363 -10.74 2.82 -7.68
C VAL A 363 -9.70 3.58 -8.49
N PHE A 364 -10.04 4.73 -9.08
CA PHE A 364 -9.12 5.57 -9.85
C PHE A 364 -7.91 6.06 -9.04
N ASP A 365 -8.13 6.34 -7.79
CA ASP A 365 -7.09 6.70 -6.82
C ASP A 365 -5.94 5.69 -6.73
N ARG A 366 -6.20 4.38 -6.94
CA ARG A 366 -5.16 3.37 -7.07
C ARG A 366 -4.34 3.56 -8.35
N ALA A 367 -4.99 3.89 -9.45
CA ALA A 367 -4.34 4.14 -10.73
C ALA A 367 -3.49 5.42 -10.72
N ALA A 368 -3.97 6.45 -10.05
CA ALA A 368 -3.34 7.76 -9.94
C ALA A 368 -2.16 7.79 -8.96
N ARG A 369 -2.18 6.95 -7.90
CA ARG A 369 -1.18 6.99 -6.83
C ARG A 369 0.16 6.41 -7.27
N ASP A 370 1.26 7.02 -6.81
CA ASP A 370 2.60 6.45 -6.94
C ASP A 370 2.93 5.51 -5.76
N LEU A 371 3.99 4.71 -5.93
CA LEU A 371 4.51 3.80 -4.91
C LEU A 371 4.78 4.54 -3.59
N TYR A 372 4.48 3.86 -2.48
CA TYR A 372 4.62 4.41 -1.13
C TYR A 372 3.84 5.72 -0.92
N GLY A 373 2.88 6.03 -1.80
CA GLY A 373 2.12 7.28 -1.77
C GLY A 373 3.01 8.51 -1.95
N ARG A 374 4.03 8.44 -2.79
CA ARG A 374 4.80 9.63 -3.17
C ARG A 374 3.86 10.64 -3.80
N VAL A 375 4.00 11.89 -3.41
CA VAL A 375 3.21 13.02 -3.93
C VAL A 375 4.17 14.04 -4.50
N ARG A 376 3.81 14.59 -5.65
CA ARG A 376 4.51 15.70 -6.28
C ARG A 376 3.59 16.92 -6.29
N ARG A 377 4.20 18.11 -6.26
CA ARG A 377 3.45 19.36 -6.41
C ARG A 377 2.81 19.38 -7.80
N PRO A 378 1.50 19.67 -7.92
CA PRO A 378 0.88 19.82 -9.21
C PRO A 378 1.41 21.06 -9.93
N THR A 379 1.63 20.96 -11.24
CA THR A 379 2.07 22.02 -12.14
C THR A 379 1.22 22.00 -13.41
N GLY A 380 1.12 23.08 -14.13
CA GLY A 380 0.39 23.16 -15.40
C GLY A 380 -1.03 22.60 -15.27
N ARG A 381 -1.39 21.63 -16.12
CA ARG A 381 -2.74 21.01 -16.13
C ARG A 381 -3.14 20.36 -14.81
N GLY A 382 -2.18 19.83 -14.05
CA GLY A 382 -2.45 19.32 -12.71
C GLY A 382 -2.93 20.41 -11.74
N GLN A 383 -2.40 21.62 -11.88
CA GLN A 383 -2.80 22.78 -11.07
C GLN A 383 -4.21 23.27 -11.47
N GLU A 384 -4.49 23.34 -12.77
CA GLU A 384 -5.82 23.68 -13.27
C GLU A 384 -6.88 22.65 -12.82
N MET A 385 -6.59 21.35 -12.91
CA MET A 385 -7.46 20.29 -12.41
C MET A 385 -7.75 20.44 -10.90
N ARG A 386 -6.75 20.83 -10.09
CA ARG A 386 -6.95 21.13 -8.67
C ARG A 386 -7.86 22.32 -8.45
N ALA A 387 -7.70 23.39 -9.24
CA ALA A 387 -8.56 24.57 -9.19
C ALA A 387 -10.02 24.18 -9.51
N MET A 388 -10.24 23.38 -10.55
CA MET A 388 -11.56 22.87 -10.90
C MET A 388 -12.15 21.97 -9.80
N SER A 389 -11.34 21.11 -9.18
CA SER A 389 -11.80 20.29 -8.05
C SER A 389 -12.34 21.14 -6.90
N ARG A 390 -11.63 22.22 -6.53
CA ARG A 390 -12.07 23.15 -5.49
C ARG A 390 -13.34 23.90 -5.92
N LEU A 391 -13.38 24.38 -7.14
CA LEU A 391 -14.56 25.10 -7.67
C LEU A 391 -15.80 24.20 -7.61
N VAL A 392 -15.72 22.96 -8.11
CA VAL A 392 -16.83 21.99 -8.06
C VAL A 392 -17.24 21.68 -6.60
N ALA A 393 -16.29 21.59 -5.69
CA ALA A 393 -16.60 21.38 -4.26
C ALA A 393 -17.34 22.58 -3.65
N LEU A 394 -16.96 23.80 -4.00
CA LEU A 394 -17.59 25.04 -3.50
C LEU A 394 -19.01 25.26 -4.06
N MET A 395 -19.30 24.77 -5.25
CA MET A 395 -20.65 24.85 -5.83
C MET A 395 -21.70 24.01 -5.09
N GLY A 396 -21.25 23.09 -4.26
CA GLY A 396 -22.13 22.25 -3.45
C GLY A 396 -22.86 21.19 -4.28
N ARG A 397 -24.12 20.91 -3.94
CA ARG A 397 -24.90 19.88 -4.66
C ARG A 397 -25.46 20.38 -5.97
N ILE A 398 -25.41 19.52 -6.97
CA ILE A 398 -26.02 19.73 -8.27
C ILE A 398 -27.53 19.64 -8.12
N SER A 399 -28.23 20.63 -8.64
CA SER A 399 -29.72 20.73 -8.62
C SER A 399 -30.21 21.35 -9.91
N GLY A 400 -31.06 20.61 -10.61
CA GLY A 400 -31.64 21.05 -11.92
C GLY A 400 -31.00 20.36 -13.12
N ASP A 401 -31.76 20.35 -14.23
CA ASP A 401 -31.44 19.56 -15.44
C ASP A 401 -30.18 20.07 -16.17
N ASP A 402 -30.04 21.41 -16.29
CA ASP A 402 -28.89 22.01 -16.97
C ASP A 402 -27.57 21.72 -16.24
N ASP A 403 -27.58 21.82 -14.88
CA ASP A 403 -26.43 21.45 -14.03
C ASP A 403 -26.10 19.95 -14.22
N ALA A 404 -27.14 19.10 -14.27
CA ALA A 404 -26.99 17.67 -14.45
C ALA A 404 -26.39 17.31 -15.81
N MET A 405 -26.85 17.95 -16.89
CA MET A 405 -26.31 17.75 -18.24
C MET A 405 -24.85 18.20 -18.36
N ALA A 406 -24.51 19.36 -17.79
CA ALA A 406 -23.12 19.82 -17.78
C ALA A 406 -22.22 18.89 -16.94
N ALA A 407 -22.71 18.38 -15.82
CA ALA A 407 -22.01 17.39 -14.99
C ALA A 407 -21.82 16.06 -15.73
N LEU A 408 -22.79 15.57 -16.49
CA LEU A 408 -22.67 14.36 -17.30
C LEU A 408 -21.64 14.52 -18.42
N ALA A 409 -21.53 15.69 -19.03
CA ALA A 409 -20.45 15.98 -19.98
C ALA A 409 -19.07 15.88 -19.31
N LEU A 410 -18.91 16.45 -18.11
CA LEU A 410 -17.69 16.32 -17.32
C LEU A 410 -17.41 14.87 -16.92
N VAL A 411 -18.41 14.07 -16.54
CA VAL A 411 -18.28 12.63 -16.27
C VAL A 411 -17.71 11.90 -17.49
N THR A 412 -18.20 12.23 -18.70
CA THR A 412 -17.74 11.63 -19.95
C THR A 412 -16.26 11.96 -20.22
N ASP A 413 -15.83 13.19 -20.02
CA ASP A 413 -14.43 13.59 -20.25
C ASP A 413 -13.48 13.01 -19.19
N LEU A 414 -13.94 12.88 -17.96
CA LEU A 414 -13.19 12.18 -16.92
C LEU A 414 -13.10 10.67 -17.19
N ALA A 415 -14.09 10.05 -17.83
CA ALA A 415 -13.98 8.66 -18.28
C ALA A 415 -12.89 8.52 -19.36
N ARG A 416 -12.82 9.43 -20.34
CA ARG A 416 -11.76 9.46 -21.36
C ARG A 416 -10.37 9.68 -20.75
N LEU A 417 -10.26 10.54 -19.73
CA LEU A 417 -9.02 10.73 -18.98
C LEU A 417 -8.62 9.45 -18.25
N ALA A 418 -9.57 8.74 -17.66
CA ALA A 418 -9.32 7.46 -17.00
C ALA A 418 -8.82 6.40 -17.99
N ASP A 419 -9.35 6.34 -19.22
CA ASP A 419 -8.83 5.48 -20.30
C ASP A 419 -7.38 5.85 -20.66
N THR A 420 -7.07 7.14 -20.72
CA THR A 420 -5.70 7.60 -20.98
C THR A 420 -4.73 7.12 -19.90
N VAL A 421 -5.15 7.17 -18.64
CA VAL A 421 -4.35 6.63 -17.51
C VAL A 421 -4.25 5.10 -17.60
N GLU A 422 -5.31 4.40 -18.00
CA GLU A 422 -5.30 2.94 -18.22
C GLU A 422 -4.25 2.56 -19.27
N GLN A 423 -4.27 3.20 -20.43
CA GLN A 423 -3.31 2.97 -21.51
C GLN A 423 -1.87 3.21 -21.06
N LEU A 424 -1.64 4.32 -20.36
CA LEU A 424 -0.35 4.63 -19.78
C LEU A 424 0.14 3.54 -18.81
N ARG A 425 -0.73 3.10 -17.88
CA ARG A 425 -0.37 2.07 -16.90
C ARG A 425 -0.12 0.72 -17.55
N THR A 426 -0.86 0.38 -18.60
CA THR A 426 -0.64 -0.81 -19.43
C THR A 426 0.74 -0.76 -20.11
N ALA A 427 1.08 0.36 -20.76
CA ALA A 427 2.41 0.57 -21.36
C ALA A 427 3.55 0.50 -20.34
N GLN A 428 3.32 0.91 -19.09
CA GLN A 428 4.24 0.78 -17.97
C GLN A 428 4.26 -0.61 -17.32
N GLN A 429 3.51 -1.59 -17.84
CA GLN A 429 3.32 -2.93 -17.27
C GLN A 429 2.76 -2.90 -15.82
N ARG A 430 2.03 -1.85 -15.45
CA ARG A 430 1.37 -1.69 -14.16
C ARG A 430 -0.08 -2.14 -14.24
N LEU A 431 -0.29 -3.44 -14.50
CA LEU A 431 -1.57 -4.01 -14.88
C LEU A 431 -2.68 -3.79 -13.85
N HIS A 432 -2.38 -3.85 -12.54
CA HIS A 432 -3.39 -3.58 -11.51
C HIS A 432 -3.78 -2.11 -11.38
N GLN A 433 -2.88 -1.19 -11.73
CA GLN A 433 -3.21 0.22 -11.85
C GLN A 433 -4.04 0.46 -13.12
N ALA A 434 -3.73 -0.22 -14.22
CA ALA A 434 -4.50 -0.18 -15.46
C ALA A 434 -5.94 -0.70 -15.23
N GLU A 435 -6.09 -1.87 -14.60
CA GLU A 435 -7.41 -2.41 -14.22
C GLU A 435 -8.21 -1.44 -13.35
N ALA A 436 -7.54 -0.75 -12.43
CA ALA A 436 -8.19 0.24 -11.57
C ALA A 436 -8.67 1.48 -12.37
N ALA A 437 -7.88 1.95 -13.34
CA ALA A 437 -8.28 3.04 -14.22
C ALA A 437 -9.46 2.64 -15.12
N ARG A 438 -9.40 1.45 -15.72
CA ARG A 438 -10.50 0.88 -16.51
C ARG A 438 -11.79 0.76 -15.69
N ALA A 439 -11.73 0.19 -14.51
CA ALA A 439 -12.89 0.07 -13.63
C ALA A 439 -13.50 1.42 -13.22
N ALA A 440 -12.69 2.47 -13.14
CA ALA A 440 -13.17 3.83 -12.92
C ALA A 440 -13.86 4.39 -14.17
N ALA A 441 -13.26 4.22 -15.36
CA ALA A 441 -13.87 4.63 -16.62
C ALA A 441 -15.21 3.95 -16.85
N ASP A 442 -15.31 2.65 -16.60
CA ASP A 442 -16.56 1.88 -16.72
C ASP A 442 -17.63 2.38 -15.75
N ALA A 443 -17.26 2.68 -14.50
CA ALA A 443 -18.19 3.24 -13.51
C ALA A 443 -18.71 4.63 -13.95
N LEU A 444 -17.86 5.46 -14.55
CA LEU A 444 -18.24 6.77 -15.07
C LEU A 444 -19.16 6.66 -16.29
N ARG A 445 -18.87 5.75 -17.23
CA ARG A 445 -19.74 5.49 -18.39
C ARG A 445 -21.12 4.98 -18.00
N LEU A 446 -21.19 4.14 -16.97
CA LEU A 446 -22.47 3.68 -16.45
C LEU A 446 -23.37 4.84 -16.01
N VAL A 447 -22.78 5.86 -15.38
CA VAL A 447 -23.49 7.07 -14.96
C VAL A 447 -23.85 7.96 -16.13
N ALA A 448 -22.97 8.10 -17.14
CA ALA A 448 -23.22 8.88 -18.34
C ALA A 448 -24.30 8.28 -19.30
N GLY A 449 -24.84 7.09 -18.97
CA GLY A 449 -25.93 6.47 -19.72
C GLY A 449 -25.53 5.78 -21.02
N GLY A 450 -24.25 5.45 -21.25
CA GLY A 450 -23.84 4.80 -22.48
C GLY A 450 -22.52 4.08 -22.47
N ARG A 451 -22.49 2.86 -23.04
CA ARG A 451 -21.27 2.22 -23.53
C ARG A 451 -20.78 2.96 -24.79
N GLN A 452 -19.90 3.93 -24.64
CA GLN A 452 -19.12 4.38 -25.80
C GLN A 452 -17.90 3.45 -25.94
N PRO A 453 -17.61 2.97 -27.18
CA PRO A 453 -16.41 2.17 -27.41
C PRO A 453 -15.16 3.02 -27.15
N ALA A 454 -14.18 2.44 -26.45
CA ALA A 454 -12.89 3.06 -26.21
C ALA A 454 -12.21 3.35 -27.57
N VAL A 455 -11.97 4.62 -27.88
CA VAL A 455 -11.11 5.01 -29.01
C VAL A 455 -9.67 4.71 -28.59
N THR A 456 -9.16 3.58 -29.05
CA THR A 456 -7.81 3.11 -28.76
C THR A 456 -6.83 3.83 -29.70
N LEU A 457 -6.22 4.92 -29.23
CA LEU A 457 -5.01 5.44 -29.87
C LEU A 457 -3.81 4.73 -29.26
N PRO A 458 -2.93 4.08 -30.07
CA PRO A 458 -1.81 3.34 -29.54
C PRO A 458 -0.79 4.28 -28.89
N LEU A 459 -0.56 4.09 -27.60
CA LEU A 459 0.63 4.59 -26.92
C LEU A 459 1.76 3.62 -27.26
N THR A 460 2.76 4.09 -28.00
CA THR A 460 4.00 3.35 -28.21
C THR A 460 4.62 2.98 -26.86
N ALA A 461 5.08 1.72 -26.75
CA ALA A 461 5.61 1.17 -25.51
C ALA A 461 6.63 2.10 -24.82
N VAL A 462 6.37 2.42 -23.55
CA VAL A 462 7.29 3.18 -22.70
C VAL A 462 8.15 2.14 -21.98
N PRO A 463 9.49 2.14 -22.12
CA PRO A 463 10.33 1.25 -21.36
C PRO A 463 10.16 1.49 -19.86
N ALA A 464 10.10 0.41 -19.09
CA ALA A 464 10.09 0.49 -17.63
C ALA A 464 11.40 1.17 -17.18
N SER A 465 11.31 2.35 -16.57
CA SER A 465 12.44 2.98 -15.93
C SER A 465 12.89 2.10 -14.77
N GLU A 466 14.09 1.53 -14.86
CA GLU A 466 14.75 0.91 -13.72
C GLU A 466 14.89 1.94 -12.59
N PRO A 467 14.68 1.53 -11.33
CA PRO A 467 14.94 2.43 -10.22
C PRO A 467 16.46 2.65 -10.13
N THR A 468 16.92 3.83 -10.51
CA THR A 468 18.29 4.29 -10.25
C THR A 468 18.52 4.20 -8.73
N VAL A 469 19.35 3.26 -8.32
CA VAL A 469 19.95 3.21 -6.99
C VAL A 469 20.93 4.36 -6.90
N GLY A 470 20.47 5.50 -6.43
CA GLY A 470 21.31 6.64 -6.12
C GLY A 470 22.27 6.29 -4.98
N GLY A 471 23.51 5.96 -5.33
CA GLY A 471 24.63 5.83 -4.41
C GLY A 471 24.99 7.18 -3.82
N GLY A 472 24.28 7.61 -2.78
CA GLY A 472 24.67 8.76 -1.95
C GLY A 472 25.83 8.38 -1.04
N ARG A 473 27.07 8.61 -1.47
CA ARG A 473 28.23 8.72 -0.57
C ARG A 473 27.97 9.88 0.40
N ARG A 474 27.67 9.58 1.63
CA ARG A 474 27.82 10.55 2.73
C ARG A 474 29.23 10.45 3.28
N ALA A 475 29.99 11.52 3.04
CA ALA A 475 31.27 11.81 3.70
C ALA A 475 31.08 11.81 5.23
N GLY A 476 32.06 11.24 5.93
CA GLY A 476 32.07 11.19 7.38
C GLY A 476 32.22 12.58 7.99
N ARG A 477 31.54 12.80 9.10
CA ARG A 477 32.01 13.72 10.16
C ARG A 477 32.05 12.93 11.45
N GLY A 478 33.27 12.87 12.00
CA GLY A 478 33.53 12.33 13.31
C GLY A 478 33.02 13.26 14.42
N ARG A 479 32.56 12.69 15.42
CA ARG A 479 32.79 12.77 16.86
C ARG A 479 31.78 11.88 17.55
#